data_1c605fe47c9660d9615bd91e24329dba
#
_entry.id   1c605fe47c9660d9615bd91e24329dba
#
_cell.length_a   1.000
_cell.length_b   1.000
_cell.length_c   1.000
_cell.angle_alpha   90.00
_cell.angle_beta   90.00
_cell.angle_gamma   90.00
#
_symmetry.space_group_name_H-M   'P 1'
#
loop_
_entity.id
_entity.type
_entity.pdbx_description
1 polymer ?
#
loop_
_entity_poly.entity_id
_entity_poly.type
_entity_poly.pdbx_seq_one_letter_code
_entity_poly.pdbx_strand_id
1 'polypeptide(L)'
;MKVAGVITEYNPFHNGHKYQLEQIKRQTSADYIVVVMSGDFVQRGEPAIIDKYERTRMALLSGADLVLELPTVFATASAEFFAGGGVSVLKNTGIVDMLCYGVESVDHELTKLVAGVLKNPPAEYSASLARLIQGGMSFPAARSRALCEYFQDNYDISLEKLDAFIASPNNILAIEYEKALMDCDITGFPIQRVGEGYHSTDSTSEFSSATAVRGVISTLIDIDKHNTITNTQLDNSWISTKFSQLMPSDCADILVNCILGGHIVFPDDISEMLYYRLLTGKDKGFAQYADCTKELSAKIVKNIYKYESFTQFCNLLKSKNLTYTRISRVLTHILLGIENDDFNICMDNPYLRILGFKKSSGELMHLLKKRASTPIITKVADAPYELISKDIFAADLYGRLCHSQQNEFTHGVVII
;
A
#
# COMPACT_ATOMS: atom_id res chain seq x y z
N MET A 1 -5.52 -11.21 -26.41
CA MET A 1 -5.04 -11.35 -25.03
C MET A 1 -5.45 -10.09 -24.29
N LYS A 2 -6.18 -10.27 -23.21
CA LYS A 2 -6.70 -9.18 -22.36
C LYS A 2 -6.04 -9.25 -20.99
N VAL A 3 -5.44 -8.19 -20.53
CA VAL A 3 -4.63 -8.14 -19.31
C VAL A 3 -5.22 -7.14 -18.32
N ALA A 4 -5.57 -7.62 -17.12
CA ALA A 4 -6.02 -6.79 -16.03
C ALA A 4 -4.86 -6.48 -15.08
N GLY A 5 -4.75 -5.23 -14.65
CA GLY A 5 -3.85 -4.76 -13.60
C GLY A 5 -4.55 -4.62 -12.26
N VAL A 6 -3.85 -4.84 -11.16
CA VAL A 6 -4.31 -4.58 -9.79
C VAL A 6 -3.18 -3.92 -9.02
N ILE A 7 -3.46 -2.85 -8.24
CA ILE A 7 -2.50 -2.21 -7.34
C ILE A 7 -2.90 -2.55 -5.91
N THR A 8 -1.97 -3.05 -5.09
CA THR A 8 -2.32 -3.63 -3.78
C THR A 8 -1.15 -3.66 -2.79
N GLU A 9 -1.45 -3.93 -1.53
CA GLU A 9 -0.48 -4.20 -0.48
C GLU A 9 -0.38 -5.70 -0.12
N TYR A 10 -1.52 -6.41 -0.12
CA TYR A 10 -1.65 -7.80 0.37
C TYR A 10 -0.98 -8.01 1.75
N ASN A 11 -1.37 -7.24 2.74
CA ASN A 11 -0.73 -7.19 4.05
C ASN A 11 -1.57 -7.79 5.21
N PRO A 12 -1.68 -9.14 5.32
CA PRO A 12 -1.34 -10.16 4.34
C PRO A 12 -2.46 -10.39 3.31
N PHE A 13 -2.27 -11.34 2.37
CA PHE A 13 -3.30 -11.81 1.45
C PHE A 13 -4.43 -12.52 2.22
N HIS A 14 -5.69 -12.27 1.85
CA HIS A 14 -6.87 -12.86 2.50
C HIS A 14 -8.00 -13.15 1.50
N ASN A 15 -9.09 -13.80 1.96
CA ASN A 15 -10.22 -14.21 1.10
C ASN A 15 -10.82 -13.07 0.28
N GLY A 16 -10.89 -11.86 0.81
CA GLY A 16 -11.35 -10.68 0.07
C GLY A 16 -10.49 -10.36 -1.15
N HIS A 17 -9.17 -10.58 -1.07
CA HIS A 17 -8.27 -10.41 -2.20
C HIS A 17 -8.43 -11.53 -3.24
N LYS A 18 -8.59 -12.78 -2.80
CA LYS A 18 -8.91 -13.90 -3.69
C LYS A 18 -10.21 -13.65 -4.45
N TYR A 19 -11.26 -13.25 -3.73
CA TYR A 19 -12.54 -12.87 -4.34
C TYR A 19 -12.36 -11.78 -5.41
N GLN A 20 -11.57 -10.74 -5.13
CA GLN A 20 -11.29 -9.69 -6.11
C GLN A 20 -10.65 -10.26 -7.39
N LEU A 21 -9.62 -11.11 -7.27
CA LEU A 21 -8.96 -11.72 -8.44
C LEU A 21 -9.93 -12.61 -9.24
N GLU A 22 -10.80 -13.37 -8.57
CA GLU A 22 -11.83 -14.19 -9.20
C GLU A 22 -12.89 -13.33 -9.93
N GLN A 23 -13.33 -12.23 -9.28
CA GLN A 23 -14.28 -11.29 -9.90
C GLN A 23 -13.68 -10.60 -11.13
N ILE A 24 -12.40 -10.24 -11.10
CA ILE A 24 -11.70 -9.69 -12.26
C ILE A 24 -11.81 -10.66 -13.44
N LYS A 25 -11.40 -11.92 -13.27
CA LYS A 25 -11.48 -12.92 -14.34
C LYS A 25 -12.92 -13.12 -14.85
N ARG A 26 -13.88 -13.20 -13.92
CA ARG A 26 -15.30 -13.41 -14.27
C ARG A 26 -15.94 -12.24 -15.01
N GLN A 27 -15.69 -11.00 -14.55
CA GLN A 27 -16.40 -9.82 -15.08
C GLN A 27 -15.69 -9.24 -16.31
N THR A 28 -14.38 -9.36 -16.40
CA THR A 28 -13.59 -8.76 -17.49
C THR A 28 -13.20 -9.77 -18.57
N SER A 29 -13.28 -11.07 -18.28
CA SER A 29 -12.72 -12.14 -19.15
C SER A 29 -11.22 -11.93 -19.43
N ALA A 30 -10.47 -11.40 -18.46
CA ALA A 30 -9.02 -11.21 -18.59
C ALA A 30 -8.30 -12.56 -18.65
N ASP A 31 -7.40 -12.69 -19.61
CA ASP A 31 -6.54 -13.87 -19.76
C ASP A 31 -5.50 -13.90 -18.65
N TYR A 32 -4.94 -12.73 -18.29
CA TYR A 32 -3.88 -12.60 -17.29
C TYR A 32 -4.18 -11.45 -16.30
N ILE A 33 -3.68 -11.61 -15.06
CA ILE A 33 -3.71 -10.59 -14.01
C ILE A 33 -2.27 -10.21 -13.63
N VAL A 34 -1.94 -8.93 -13.83
CA VAL A 34 -0.69 -8.29 -13.39
C VAL A 34 -0.95 -7.55 -12.09
N VAL A 35 -0.23 -7.90 -11.05
CA VAL A 35 -0.31 -7.24 -9.73
C VAL A 35 0.89 -6.32 -9.55
N VAL A 36 0.65 -5.06 -9.19
CA VAL A 36 1.65 -4.14 -8.66
C VAL A 36 1.46 -4.09 -7.15
N MET A 37 2.45 -4.58 -6.41
CA MET A 37 2.36 -4.79 -4.98
C MET A 37 3.40 -3.97 -4.22
N SER A 38 3.00 -3.33 -3.12
CA SER A 38 3.94 -2.69 -2.18
C SER A 38 5.04 -3.66 -1.77
N GLY A 39 6.27 -3.16 -1.73
CA GLY A 39 7.41 -3.89 -1.17
C GLY A 39 7.25 -4.16 0.32
N ASP A 40 8.32 -4.11 1.08
CA ASP A 40 8.32 -4.48 2.51
C ASP A 40 7.76 -3.39 3.43
N PHE A 41 7.48 -2.20 2.90
CA PHE A 41 6.76 -1.12 3.59
C PHE A 41 5.51 -0.73 2.79
N VAL A 42 4.44 -0.38 3.51
CA VAL A 42 3.10 -0.20 2.96
C VAL A 42 2.59 1.23 3.11
N GLN A 43 1.48 1.57 2.45
CA GLN A 43 0.93 2.92 2.35
C GLN A 43 0.62 3.57 3.71
N ARG A 44 0.31 2.78 4.72
CA ARG A 44 0.11 3.31 6.08
C ARG A 44 1.38 3.85 6.72
N GLY A 45 2.55 3.68 6.08
CA GLY A 45 3.84 4.04 6.63
C GLY A 45 4.27 3.08 7.73
N GLU A 46 4.11 1.80 7.49
CA GLU A 46 4.43 0.71 8.43
C GLU A 46 5.13 -0.41 7.65
N PRO A 47 5.95 -1.26 8.30
CA PRO A 47 6.41 -2.49 7.68
C PRO A 47 5.24 -3.42 7.37
N ALA A 48 5.33 -4.20 6.32
CA ALA A 48 4.39 -5.27 6.05
C ALA A 48 4.54 -6.38 7.10
N ILE A 49 3.45 -7.12 7.37
CA ILE A 49 3.46 -8.18 8.42
C ILE A 49 4.38 -9.35 8.07
N ILE A 50 4.53 -9.67 6.77
CA ILE A 50 5.45 -10.65 6.21
C ILE A 50 6.13 -10.05 4.96
N ASP A 51 7.28 -10.59 4.56
CA ASP A 51 8.07 -10.07 3.47
C ASP A 51 7.34 -10.09 2.11
N LYS A 52 7.86 -9.31 1.15
CA LYS A 52 7.26 -9.15 -0.17
C LYS A 52 7.28 -10.44 -1.00
N TYR A 53 8.23 -11.35 -0.78
CA TYR A 53 8.35 -12.57 -1.58
C TYR A 53 7.33 -13.62 -1.15
N GLU A 54 7.06 -13.75 0.15
CA GLU A 54 6.00 -14.62 0.63
C GLU A 54 4.61 -14.06 0.24
N ARG A 55 4.41 -12.74 0.28
CA ARG A 55 3.19 -12.11 -0.25
C ARG A 55 3.05 -12.30 -1.77
N THR A 56 4.14 -12.27 -2.51
CA THR A 56 4.17 -12.61 -3.94
C THR A 56 3.75 -14.05 -4.18
N ARG A 57 4.27 -15.00 -3.40
CA ARG A 57 3.89 -16.42 -3.48
C ARG A 57 2.39 -16.60 -3.24
N MET A 58 1.86 -15.96 -2.19
CA MET A 58 0.42 -15.98 -1.89
C MET A 58 -0.42 -15.44 -3.07
N ALA A 59 -0.03 -14.33 -3.66
CA ALA A 59 -0.73 -13.72 -4.79
C ALA A 59 -0.73 -14.63 -6.01
N LEU A 60 0.42 -15.21 -6.36
CA LEU A 60 0.55 -16.12 -7.50
C LEU A 60 -0.27 -17.39 -7.32
N LEU A 61 -0.22 -18.03 -6.14
CA LEU A 61 -1.04 -19.22 -5.83
C LEU A 61 -2.54 -18.90 -5.87
N SER A 62 -2.92 -17.65 -5.57
CA SER A 62 -4.32 -17.23 -5.52
C SER A 62 -4.86 -16.66 -6.83
N GLY A 63 -4.10 -16.65 -7.92
CA GLY A 63 -4.65 -16.28 -9.24
C GLY A 63 -3.95 -15.15 -9.98
N ALA A 64 -2.98 -14.45 -9.38
CA ALA A 64 -2.11 -13.51 -10.10
C ALA A 64 -1.18 -14.26 -11.05
N ASP A 65 -0.82 -13.67 -12.19
CA ASP A 65 0.05 -14.26 -13.20
C ASP A 65 1.45 -13.64 -13.20
N LEU A 66 1.55 -12.36 -12.83
CA LEU A 66 2.79 -11.61 -12.69
C LEU A 66 2.65 -10.66 -11.50
N VAL A 67 3.67 -10.55 -10.66
CA VAL A 67 3.75 -9.60 -9.56
C VAL A 67 4.96 -8.69 -9.76
N LEU A 68 4.70 -7.38 -9.84
CA LEU A 68 5.67 -6.31 -9.92
C LEU A 68 5.74 -5.59 -8.58
N GLU A 69 6.91 -5.10 -8.20
CA GLU A 69 7.07 -4.27 -7.01
C GLU A 69 6.62 -2.82 -7.30
N LEU A 70 5.81 -2.26 -6.41
CA LEU A 70 5.59 -0.83 -6.37
C LEU A 70 6.80 -0.20 -5.68
N PRO A 71 7.54 0.72 -6.33
CA PRO A 71 8.70 1.37 -5.70
C PRO A 71 8.36 1.91 -4.30
N THR A 72 9.25 1.70 -3.35
CA THR A 72 9.06 2.03 -1.92
C THR A 72 8.68 3.49 -1.71
N VAL A 73 9.20 4.38 -2.53
CA VAL A 73 8.85 5.81 -2.54
C VAL A 73 7.34 6.01 -2.71
N PHE A 74 6.71 5.29 -3.63
CA PHE A 74 5.27 5.35 -3.85
C PHE A 74 4.48 4.46 -2.90
N ALA A 75 5.04 3.30 -2.54
CA ALA A 75 4.38 2.33 -1.66
C ALA A 75 4.09 2.90 -0.26
N THR A 76 4.93 3.84 0.22
CA THR A 76 4.79 4.48 1.55
C THR A 76 4.17 5.88 1.48
N ALA A 77 3.60 6.27 0.34
CA ALA A 77 3.15 7.64 0.09
C ALA A 77 1.65 7.87 0.37
N SER A 78 1.18 9.10 0.13
CA SER A 78 -0.24 9.43 0.14
C SER A 78 -0.99 8.67 -0.97
N ALA A 79 -2.34 8.62 -0.87
CA ALA A 79 -3.18 7.95 -1.88
C ALA A 79 -2.90 8.44 -3.31
N GLU A 80 -2.65 9.73 -3.49
CA GLU A 80 -2.32 10.33 -4.77
C GLU A 80 -1.03 9.76 -5.38
N PHE A 81 0.07 9.78 -4.63
CA PHE A 81 1.36 9.27 -5.12
C PHE A 81 1.38 7.74 -5.21
N PHE A 82 0.70 7.06 -4.29
CA PHE A 82 0.52 5.61 -4.36
C PHE A 82 -0.21 5.20 -5.65
N ALA A 83 -1.33 5.85 -5.95
CA ALA A 83 -2.09 5.59 -7.16
C ALA A 83 -1.32 5.97 -8.42
N GLY A 84 -0.71 7.16 -8.44
CA GLY A 84 0.10 7.63 -9.56
C GLY A 84 1.29 6.72 -9.86
N GLY A 85 2.03 6.31 -8.84
CA GLY A 85 3.14 5.37 -8.96
C GLY A 85 2.71 4.00 -9.47
N GLY A 86 1.62 3.45 -8.90
CA GLY A 86 1.07 2.16 -9.33
C GLY A 86 0.58 2.17 -10.77
N VAL A 87 -0.14 3.23 -11.19
CA VAL A 87 -0.58 3.41 -12.59
C VAL A 87 0.62 3.59 -13.52
N SER A 88 1.66 4.33 -13.10
CA SER A 88 2.91 4.47 -13.86
C SER A 88 3.58 3.13 -14.10
N VAL A 89 3.69 2.27 -13.09
CA VAL A 89 4.24 0.90 -13.25
C VAL A 89 3.41 0.11 -14.26
N LEU A 90 2.08 0.09 -14.14
CA LEU A 90 1.20 -0.63 -15.08
C LEU A 90 1.32 -0.09 -16.50
N LYS A 91 1.30 1.23 -16.68
CA LYS A 91 1.46 1.91 -17.98
C LYS A 91 2.77 1.50 -18.64
N ASN A 92 3.87 1.51 -17.89
CA ASN A 92 5.20 1.19 -18.43
C ASN A 92 5.39 -0.29 -18.79
N THR A 93 4.48 -1.19 -18.38
CA THR A 93 4.46 -2.58 -18.89
C THR A 93 4.10 -2.64 -20.38
N GLY A 94 3.29 -1.70 -20.88
CA GLY A 94 2.77 -1.67 -22.25
C GLY A 94 1.86 -2.85 -22.61
N ILE A 95 1.37 -3.60 -21.61
CA ILE A 95 0.56 -4.82 -21.81
C ILE A 95 -0.77 -4.81 -21.07
N VAL A 96 -1.00 -3.88 -20.15
CA VAL A 96 -2.22 -3.83 -19.32
C VAL A 96 -3.29 -3.02 -20.02
N ASP A 97 -4.49 -3.60 -20.18
CA ASP A 97 -5.64 -2.98 -20.84
C ASP A 97 -6.55 -2.24 -19.83
N MET A 98 -6.60 -2.72 -18.58
CA MET A 98 -7.46 -2.13 -17.57
C MET A 98 -6.85 -2.23 -16.16
N LEU A 99 -7.13 -1.25 -15.31
CA LEU A 99 -6.87 -1.29 -13.87
C LEU A 99 -8.15 -1.66 -13.13
N CYS A 100 -8.14 -2.80 -12.43
CA CYS A 100 -9.24 -3.25 -11.59
C CYS A 100 -8.97 -2.87 -10.13
N TYR A 101 -9.93 -2.19 -9.49
CA TYR A 101 -9.80 -1.73 -8.11
C TYR A 101 -11.08 -1.95 -7.31
N GLY A 102 -10.94 -2.18 -6.00
CA GLY A 102 -12.07 -2.41 -5.10
C GLY A 102 -12.70 -1.09 -4.62
N VAL A 103 -14.04 -1.03 -4.62
CA VAL A 103 -14.83 0.11 -4.12
C VAL A 103 -15.90 -0.37 -3.13
N GLU A 104 -16.29 0.48 -2.18
CA GLU A 104 -17.40 0.21 -1.28
C GLU A 104 -18.75 0.41 -1.99
N SER A 105 -18.85 1.38 -2.89
CA SER A 105 -20.02 1.61 -3.74
C SER A 105 -19.61 1.77 -5.19
N VAL A 106 -20.23 1.00 -6.08
CA VAL A 106 -19.97 1.09 -7.52
C VAL A 106 -20.75 2.26 -8.10
N ASP A 107 -20.12 3.42 -8.17
CA ASP A 107 -20.59 4.59 -8.90
C ASP A 107 -19.43 5.13 -9.75
N HIS A 108 -19.20 4.45 -10.88
CA HIS A 108 -18.06 4.74 -11.76
C HIS A 108 -18.14 6.13 -12.38
N GLU A 109 -19.34 6.59 -12.70
CA GLU A 109 -19.57 7.92 -13.26
C GLU A 109 -19.22 9.00 -12.24
N LEU A 110 -19.68 8.84 -11.00
CA LEU A 110 -19.31 9.76 -9.91
C LEU A 110 -17.82 9.73 -9.63
N THR A 111 -17.18 8.55 -9.64
CA THR A 111 -15.72 8.42 -9.45
C THR A 111 -14.97 9.23 -10.50
N LYS A 112 -15.30 9.08 -11.78
CA LYS A 112 -14.69 9.81 -12.89
C LYS A 112 -14.94 11.31 -12.82
N LEU A 113 -16.15 11.69 -12.46
CA LEU A 113 -16.53 13.10 -12.36
C LEU A 113 -15.75 13.80 -11.26
N VAL A 114 -15.64 13.21 -10.08
CA VAL A 114 -14.82 13.73 -8.98
C VAL A 114 -13.33 13.76 -9.35
N ALA A 115 -12.83 12.68 -9.97
CA ALA A 115 -11.46 12.62 -10.46
C ALA A 115 -11.15 13.73 -11.48
N GLY A 116 -12.10 14.03 -12.40
CA GLY A 116 -11.98 15.10 -13.38
C GLY A 116 -11.85 16.48 -12.74
N VAL A 117 -12.68 16.79 -11.76
CA VAL A 117 -12.61 18.04 -10.97
C VAL A 117 -11.27 18.16 -10.25
N LEU A 118 -10.77 17.07 -9.68
CA LEU A 118 -9.48 17.08 -8.97
C LEU A 118 -8.27 17.11 -9.90
N LYS A 119 -8.38 16.58 -11.12
CA LYS A 119 -7.30 16.62 -12.13
C LYS A 119 -7.15 18.02 -12.74
N ASN A 120 -8.29 18.65 -13.06
CA ASN A 120 -8.36 19.98 -13.68
C ASN A 120 -9.28 20.86 -12.82
N PRO A 121 -8.78 21.41 -11.69
CA PRO A 121 -9.60 22.10 -10.72
C PRO A 121 -10.27 23.36 -11.31
N PRO A 122 -11.62 23.44 -11.33
CA PRO A 122 -12.31 24.67 -11.70
C PRO A 122 -11.97 25.82 -10.76
N ALA A 123 -12.12 27.06 -11.25
CA ALA A 123 -11.79 28.28 -10.49
C ALA A 123 -12.60 28.36 -9.19
N GLU A 124 -13.90 28.04 -9.24
CA GLU A 124 -14.82 28.04 -8.09
C GLU A 124 -14.37 27.05 -7.01
N TYR A 125 -14.03 25.82 -7.41
CA TYR A 125 -13.51 24.80 -6.49
C TYR A 125 -12.20 25.27 -5.85
N SER A 126 -11.28 25.80 -6.65
CA SER A 126 -9.96 26.26 -6.17
C SER A 126 -10.10 27.42 -5.18
N ALA A 127 -11.01 28.38 -5.45
CA ALA A 127 -11.31 29.50 -4.56
C ALA A 127 -11.93 29.04 -3.24
N SER A 128 -12.88 28.09 -3.28
CA SER A 128 -13.48 27.52 -2.08
C SER A 128 -12.43 26.77 -1.22
N LEU A 129 -11.60 25.92 -1.85
CA LEU A 129 -10.53 25.20 -1.17
C LEU A 129 -9.55 26.16 -0.46
N ALA A 130 -9.09 27.21 -1.16
CA ALA A 130 -8.19 28.20 -0.60
C ALA A 130 -8.83 28.94 0.60
N ARG A 131 -10.08 29.36 0.49
CA ARG A 131 -10.86 30.02 1.57
C ARG A 131 -10.96 29.13 2.80
N LEU A 132 -11.27 27.84 2.62
CA LEU A 132 -11.43 26.88 3.72
C LEU A 132 -10.10 26.60 4.44
N ILE A 133 -8.99 26.50 3.69
CA ILE A 133 -7.64 26.32 4.26
C ILE A 133 -7.23 27.56 5.05
N GLN A 134 -7.46 28.79 4.51
CA GLN A 134 -7.19 30.05 5.21
C GLN A 134 -8.03 30.17 6.48
N GLY A 135 -9.26 29.61 6.50
CA GLY A 135 -10.12 29.49 7.68
C GLY A 135 -9.64 28.49 8.74
N GLY A 136 -8.45 27.86 8.55
CA GLY A 136 -7.85 26.92 9.51
C GLY A 136 -8.34 25.48 9.40
N MET A 137 -9.06 25.14 8.34
CA MET A 137 -9.46 23.76 8.08
C MET A 137 -8.27 22.92 7.57
N SER A 138 -8.17 21.65 7.99
CA SER A 138 -7.16 20.76 7.46
C SER A 138 -7.38 20.49 5.97
N PHE A 139 -6.31 20.26 5.20
CA PHE A 139 -6.42 20.03 3.75
C PHE A 139 -7.43 18.92 3.38
N PRO A 140 -7.46 17.74 4.01
CA PRO A 140 -8.45 16.71 3.67
C PRO A 140 -9.90 17.17 3.91
N ALA A 141 -10.16 17.85 5.03
CA ALA A 141 -11.50 18.37 5.34
C ALA A 141 -11.90 19.52 4.41
N ALA A 142 -10.95 20.43 4.10
CA ALA A 142 -11.17 21.52 3.15
C ALA A 142 -11.44 21.01 1.74
N ARG A 143 -10.68 19.99 1.28
CA ARG A 143 -10.88 19.31 -0.01
C ARG A 143 -12.26 18.68 -0.11
N SER A 144 -12.68 17.89 0.91
CA SER A 144 -14.02 17.30 0.96
C SER A 144 -15.11 18.36 0.91
N ARG A 145 -15.00 19.40 1.75
CA ARG A 145 -15.98 20.48 1.81
C ARG A 145 -16.06 21.27 0.50
N ALA A 146 -14.93 21.63 -0.09
CA ALA A 146 -14.88 22.34 -1.37
C ALA A 146 -15.48 21.53 -2.52
N LEU A 147 -15.27 20.19 -2.54
CA LEU A 147 -15.95 19.30 -3.48
C LEU A 147 -17.47 19.33 -3.28
N CYS A 148 -17.95 19.20 -2.04
CA CYS A 148 -19.38 19.26 -1.75
C CYS A 148 -19.99 20.58 -2.19
N GLU A 149 -19.37 21.74 -1.91
CA GLU A 149 -19.83 23.05 -2.36
C GLU A 149 -19.89 23.14 -3.89
N TYR A 150 -18.81 22.74 -4.57
CA TYR A 150 -18.76 22.78 -6.04
C TYR A 150 -19.80 21.87 -6.69
N PHE A 151 -20.00 20.65 -6.17
CA PHE A 151 -20.96 19.71 -6.72
C PHE A 151 -22.40 20.13 -6.46
N GLN A 152 -22.70 20.75 -5.34
CA GLN A 152 -24.03 21.29 -5.03
C GLN A 152 -24.45 22.38 -6.02
N ASP A 153 -23.50 23.23 -6.43
CA ASP A 153 -23.77 24.36 -7.32
C ASP A 153 -23.85 23.94 -8.81
N ASN A 154 -23.21 22.84 -9.19
CA ASN A 154 -23.02 22.46 -10.60
C ASN A 154 -23.66 21.13 -11.01
N TYR A 155 -24.08 20.27 -10.07
CA TYR A 155 -24.58 18.93 -10.34
C TYR A 155 -25.78 18.59 -9.44
N ASP A 156 -26.71 17.80 -9.96
CA ASP A 156 -27.84 17.26 -9.18
C ASP A 156 -27.44 15.99 -8.43
N ILE A 157 -26.56 16.16 -7.41
CA ILE A 157 -26.06 15.06 -6.58
C ILE A 157 -26.35 15.38 -5.11
N SER A 158 -26.95 14.43 -4.39
CA SER A 158 -27.17 14.54 -2.94
C SER A 158 -25.86 14.74 -2.19
N LEU A 159 -25.78 15.78 -1.34
CA LEU A 159 -24.61 16.07 -0.53
C LEU A 159 -24.25 14.91 0.41
N GLU A 160 -25.26 14.24 0.99
CA GLU A 160 -25.05 13.08 1.86
C GLU A 160 -24.38 11.93 1.09
N LYS A 161 -24.83 11.66 -0.15
CA LYS A 161 -24.24 10.64 -1.03
C LYS A 161 -22.79 10.98 -1.35
N LEU A 162 -22.53 12.23 -1.73
CA LEU A 162 -21.19 12.68 -2.09
C LEU A 162 -20.23 12.64 -0.90
N ASP A 163 -20.64 13.15 0.27
CA ASP A 163 -19.81 13.18 1.47
C ASP A 163 -19.45 11.75 1.94
N ALA A 164 -20.44 10.85 1.98
CA ALA A 164 -20.21 9.42 2.28
C ALA A 164 -19.27 8.77 1.25
N PHE A 165 -19.41 9.10 -0.04
CA PHE A 165 -18.59 8.57 -1.11
C PHE A 165 -17.13 8.99 -0.98
N ILE A 166 -16.86 10.29 -0.77
CA ILE A 166 -15.48 10.84 -0.67
C ILE A 166 -14.84 10.62 0.70
N ALA A 167 -15.59 10.18 1.73
CA ALA A 167 -15.05 9.80 3.04
C ALA A 167 -14.56 8.35 3.07
N SER A 168 -14.97 7.52 2.12
CA SER A 168 -14.65 6.09 2.07
C SER A 168 -13.22 5.84 1.58
N PRO A 169 -12.37 5.10 2.32
CA PRO A 169 -10.95 4.93 1.98
C PRO A 169 -10.69 4.31 0.61
N ASN A 170 -11.47 3.29 0.21
CA ASN A 170 -11.28 2.67 -1.10
C ASN A 170 -11.81 3.54 -2.24
N ASN A 171 -12.87 4.32 -2.00
CA ASN A 171 -13.34 5.29 -2.99
C ASN A 171 -12.35 6.45 -3.16
N ILE A 172 -11.65 6.88 -2.09
CA ILE A 172 -10.54 7.85 -2.20
C ILE A 172 -9.46 7.32 -3.15
N LEU A 173 -9.04 6.06 -2.96
CA LEU A 173 -8.07 5.43 -3.86
C LEU A 173 -8.61 5.29 -5.28
N ALA A 174 -9.88 4.91 -5.45
CA ALA A 174 -10.53 4.81 -6.76
C ALA A 174 -10.51 6.14 -7.52
N ILE A 175 -10.80 7.25 -6.82
CA ILE A 175 -10.71 8.61 -7.38
C ILE A 175 -9.27 8.93 -7.83
N GLU A 176 -8.26 8.62 -7.01
CA GLU A 176 -6.87 8.86 -7.37
C GLU A 176 -6.40 7.95 -8.53
N TYR A 177 -6.89 6.71 -8.62
CA TYR A 177 -6.65 5.84 -9.77
C TYR A 177 -7.26 6.44 -11.04
N GLU A 178 -8.53 6.81 -11.04
CA GLU A 178 -9.18 7.44 -12.21
C GLU A 178 -8.48 8.72 -12.62
N LYS A 179 -8.04 9.55 -11.65
CA LYS A 179 -7.24 10.76 -11.92
C LYS A 179 -5.93 10.44 -12.64
N ALA A 180 -5.22 9.39 -12.21
CA ALA A 180 -3.96 8.96 -12.83
C ALA A 180 -4.17 8.31 -14.21
N LEU A 181 -5.29 7.60 -14.40
CA LEU A 181 -5.64 6.93 -15.66
C LEU A 181 -5.98 7.90 -16.79
N MET A 182 -6.34 9.16 -16.50
CA MET A 182 -6.64 10.17 -17.54
C MET A 182 -5.46 10.45 -18.49
N ASP A 183 -4.24 10.12 -18.09
CA ASP A 183 -3.02 10.34 -18.87
C ASP A 183 -2.51 9.06 -19.58
N CYS A 184 -3.35 8.00 -19.67
CA CYS A 184 -2.94 6.74 -20.30
C CYS A 184 -4.14 5.98 -20.92
N ASP A 185 -3.80 4.97 -21.74
CA ASP A 185 -4.80 4.15 -22.44
C ASP A 185 -5.38 3.00 -21.61
N ILE A 186 -5.07 2.95 -20.30
CA ILE A 186 -5.60 1.93 -19.39
C ILE A 186 -6.97 2.40 -18.89
N THR A 187 -7.99 1.53 -18.97
CA THR A 187 -9.34 1.85 -18.50
C THR A 187 -9.54 1.42 -17.05
N GLY A 188 -10.22 2.24 -16.24
CA GLY A 188 -10.60 1.88 -14.88
C GLY A 188 -11.77 0.89 -14.85
N PHE A 189 -11.70 -0.10 -13.97
CA PHE A 189 -12.76 -1.11 -13.78
C PHE A 189 -13.02 -1.33 -12.28
N PRO A 190 -14.07 -0.70 -11.70
CA PRO A 190 -14.41 -0.87 -10.30
C PRO A 190 -14.99 -2.25 -10.01
N ILE A 191 -14.53 -2.89 -8.95
CA ILE A 191 -15.09 -4.15 -8.42
C ILE A 191 -15.70 -3.86 -7.05
N GLN A 192 -16.96 -4.20 -6.87
CA GLN A 192 -17.61 -4.04 -5.56
C GLN A 192 -16.98 -4.98 -4.53
N ARG A 193 -16.57 -4.44 -3.41
CA ARG A 193 -16.09 -5.21 -2.27
C ARG A 193 -17.25 -5.94 -1.59
N VAL A 194 -16.96 -7.15 -1.13
CA VAL A 194 -17.87 -7.95 -0.32
C VAL A 194 -17.26 -8.13 1.05
N GLY A 195 -18.09 -8.10 2.10
CA GLY A 195 -17.68 -8.27 3.48
C GLY A 195 -17.74 -6.99 4.29
N GLU A 196 -17.16 -7.02 5.49
CA GLU A 196 -17.16 -5.90 6.43
C GLU A 196 -16.28 -4.74 5.98
N GLY A 197 -16.61 -3.53 6.46
CA GLY A 197 -15.91 -2.30 6.09
C GLY A 197 -14.41 -2.35 6.37
N TYR A 198 -13.66 -1.50 5.66
CA TYR A 198 -12.19 -1.42 5.70
C TYR A 198 -11.56 -1.33 7.10
N HIS A 199 -12.28 -0.79 8.07
CA HIS A 199 -11.84 -0.64 9.47
C HIS A 199 -12.38 -1.72 10.41
N SER A 200 -13.12 -2.74 9.89
CA SER A 200 -13.61 -3.81 10.75
C SER A 200 -12.45 -4.61 11.36
N THR A 201 -12.52 -4.84 12.64
CA THR A 201 -11.64 -5.72 13.40
C THR A 201 -12.26 -7.10 13.62
N ASP A 202 -13.46 -7.35 13.09
CA ASP A 202 -14.11 -8.64 13.20
C ASP A 202 -13.39 -9.70 12.37
N SER A 203 -12.92 -10.74 13.05
CA SER A 203 -12.23 -11.89 12.47
C SER A 203 -13.12 -13.12 12.34
N THR A 204 -14.43 -12.95 12.50
CA THR A 204 -15.39 -14.08 12.46
C THR A 204 -16.01 -14.25 11.09
N SER A 205 -15.96 -13.23 10.22
CA SER A 205 -16.49 -13.31 8.87
C SER A 205 -15.48 -13.89 7.86
N GLU A 206 -15.99 -14.61 6.86
CA GLU A 206 -15.17 -15.17 5.76
C GLU A 206 -14.37 -14.09 5.01
N PHE A 207 -14.89 -12.84 4.98
CA PHE A 207 -14.28 -11.69 4.31
C PHE A 207 -13.72 -10.67 5.31
N SER A 208 -13.02 -11.15 6.33
CA SER A 208 -12.34 -10.29 7.29
C SER A 208 -11.30 -9.39 6.65
N SER A 209 -11.09 -8.20 7.21
CA SER A 209 -10.09 -7.24 6.69
C SER A 209 -8.64 -7.68 7.00
N ALA A 210 -7.67 -7.20 6.25
CA ALA A 210 -6.25 -7.39 6.56
C ALA A 210 -5.89 -6.91 7.99
N THR A 211 -6.56 -5.86 8.48
CA THR A 211 -6.40 -5.36 9.86
C THR A 211 -6.87 -6.40 10.88
N ALA A 212 -8.02 -7.05 10.64
CA ALA A 212 -8.50 -8.11 11.50
C ALA A 212 -7.53 -9.31 11.53
N VAL A 213 -7.00 -9.71 10.37
CA VAL A 213 -5.99 -10.79 10.28
C VAL A 213 -4.74 -10.44 11.08
N ARG A 214 -4.21 -9.22 10.94
CA ARG A 214 -3.04 -8.76 11.73
C ARG A 214 -3.34 -8.73 13.23
N GLY A 215 -4.56 -8.37 13.64
CA GLY A 215 -5.01 -8.46 15.04
C GLY A 215 -4.96 -9.87 15.60
N VAL A 216 -5.39 -10.87 14.82
CA VAL A 216 -5.28 -12.29 15.21
C VAL A 216 -3.81 -12.70 15.39
N ILE A 217 -2.93 -12.32 14.45
CA ILE A 217 -1.48 -12.62 14.54
C ILE A 217 -0.89 -11.99 15.80
N SER A 218 -1.17 -10.70 16.08
CA SER A 218 -0.68 -10.01 17.29
C SER A 218 -1.11 -10.74 18.55
N THR A 219 -2.39 -11.11 18.67
CA THR A 219 -2.90 -11.83 19.83
C THR A 219 -2.20 -13.18 20.04
N LEU A 220 -1.92 -13.91 18.97
CA LEU A 220 -1.22 -15.20 19.06
C LEU A 220 0.22 -15.05 19.57
N ILE A 221 0.95 -14.05 19.05
CA ILE A 221 2.35 -13.80 19.44
C ILE A 221 2.43 -13.24 20.86
N ASP A 222 1.49 -12.39 21.30
CA ASP A 222 1.44 -11.88 22.66
C ASP A 222 1.16 -12.99 23.68
N ILE A 223 0.32 -13.96 23.34
CA ILE A 223 0.10 -15.15 24.16
C ILE A 223 1.39 -15.94 24.33
N ASP A 224 2.17 -16.12 23.28
CA ASP A 224 3.45 -16.85 23.31
C ASP A 224 4.51 -16.11 24.15
N LYS A 225 4.62 -14.79 24.03
CA LYS A 225 5.57 -13.95 24.81
C LYS A 225 5.25 -13.90 26.31
N HIS A 226 3.98 -13.97 26.71
CA HIS A 226 3.54 -13.85 28.11
C HIS A 226 3.35 -15.19 28.79
N ASN A 227 3.17 -16.26 28.05
CA ASN A 227 3.13 -17.60 28.57
C ASN A 227 4.57 -18.12 28.76
N THR A 228 5.13 -17.95 29.94
CA THR A 228 6.21 -18.78 30.50
C THR A 228 5.76 -20.25 30.65
N ILE A 229 4.83 -20.73 29.86
CA ILE A 229 4.38 -22.12 29.83
C ILE A 229 5.34 -22.85 28.90
N THR A 230 6.29 -23.54 29.55
CA THR A 230 7.02 -24.65 28.99
C THR A 230 6.20 -25.43 27.96
N ASN A 231 6.68 -25.47 26.70
CA ASN A 231 6.35 -26.50 25.71
C ASN A 231 4.88 -26.87 25.48
N THR A 232 3.94 -25.92 25.56
CA THR A 232 2.69 -26.13 24.86
C THR A 232 2.99 -25.69 23.40
N GLN A 233 3.32 -26.68 22.58
CA GLN A 233 3.27 -26.56 21.11
C GLN A 233 1.98 -25.82 20.80
N LEU A 234 2.07 -24.58 20.30
CA LEU A 234 0.97 -23.99 19.57
C LEU A 234 0.59 -25.06 18.57
N ASP A 235 -0.57 -25.68 18.73
CA ASP A 235 -0.98 -26.79 17.86
C ASP A 235 -1.07 -26.21 16.45
N ASN A 236 -0.08 -26.55 15.61
CA ASN A 236 0.03 -26.05 14.24
C ASN A 236 -1.29 -26.28 13.48
N SER A 237 -2.02 -27.34 13.83
CA SER A 237 -3.32 -27.66 13.25
C SER A 237 -4.39 -26.64 13.63
N TRP A 238 -4.38 -26.14 14.86
CA TRP A 238 -5.33 -25.13 15.31
C TRP A 238 -5.05 -23.77 14.65
N ILE A 239 -3.76 -23.35 14.59
CA ILE A 239 -3.37 -22.10 13.95
C ILE A 239 -3.72 -22.14 12.47
N SER A 240 -3.37 -23.22 11.76
CA SER A 240 -3.70 -23.40 10.34
C SER A 240 -5.22 -23.38 10.10
N THR A 241 -6.00 -24.06 10.96
CA THR A 241 -7.47 -24.05 10.87
C THR A 241 -8.05 -22.65 11.05
N LYS A 242 -7.51 -21.87 12.00
CA LYS A 242 -7.96 -20.49 12.23
C LYS A 242 -7.71 -19.59 11.02
N PHE A 243 -6.52 -19.66 10.41
CA PHE A 243 -6.21 -18.83 9.24
C PHE A 243 -6.87 -19.33 7.95
N SER A 244 -7.15 -20.63 7.80
CA SER A 244 -7.87 -21.18 6.64
C SER A 244 -9.30 -20.66 6.49
N GLN A 245 -9.88 -20.09 7.57
CA GLN A 245 -11.16 -19.40 7.50
C GLN A 245 -11.04 -17.97 6.95
N LEU A 246 -9.87 -17.35 7.09
CA LEU A 246 -9.63 -15.95 6.76
C LEU A 246 -8.93 -15.76 5.41
N MET A 247 -8.24 -16.79 4.94
CA MET A 247 -7.45 -16.76 3.71
C MET A 247 -7.43 -18.13 3.02
N PRO A 248 -7.01 -18.24 1.75
CA PRO A 248 -6.82 -19.51 1.08
C PRO A 248 -5.86 -20.42 1.85
N SER A 249 -6.07 -21.76 1.81
CA SER A 249 -5.28 -22.74 2.54
C SER A 249 -3.77 -22.60 2.32
N ASP A 250 -3.35 -22.48 1.05
CA ASP A 250 -1.93 -22.30 0.71
C ASP A 250 -1.33 -21.03 1.31
N CYS A 251 -2.14 -19.95 1.39
CA CYS A 251 -1.73 -18.69 2.04
C CYS A 251 -1.66 -18.85 3.57
N ALA A 252 -2.58 -19.61 4.16
CA ALA A 252 -2.55 -19.93 5.59
C ALA A 252 -1.29 -20.71 5.96
N ASP A 253 -0.91 -21.70 5.17
CA ASP A 253 0.30 -22.49 5.38
C ASP A 253 1.57 -21.63 5.30
N ILE A 254 1.65 -20.73 4.32
CA ILE A 254 2.76 -19.76 4.21
C ILE A 254 2.83 -18.88 5.44
N LEU A 255 1.68 -18.31 5.87
CA LEU A 255 1.63 -17.42 7.05
C LEU A 255 2.03 -18.16 8.32
N VAL A 256 1.55 -19.39 8.51
CA VAL A 256 1.90 -20.24 9.68
C VAL A 256 3.41 -20.50 9.70
N ASN A 257 4.02 -20.81 8.55
CA ASN A 257 5.47 -20.98 8.46
C ASN A 257 6.23 -19.70 8.81
N CYS A 258 5.74 -18.52 8.39
CA CYS A 258 6.33 -17.23 8.79
C CYS A 258 6.22 -17.00 10.31
N ILE A 259 5.07 -17.32 10.92
CA ILE A 259 4.87 -17.19 12.37
C ILE A 259 5.84 -18.11 13.13
N LEU A 260 5.91 -19.39 12.76
CA LEU A 260 6.78 -20.37 13.42
C LEU A 260 8.27 -20.09 13.21
N GLY A 261 8.62 -19.50 12.06
CA GLY A 261 9.99 -19.08 11.74
C GLY A 261 10.41 -17.78 12.40
N GLY A 262 9.51 -17.06 13.06
CA GLY A 262 9.81 -15.74 13.66
C GLY A 262 9.99 -14.64 12.61
N HIS A 263 9.37 -14.77 11.41
CA HIS A 263 9.50 -13.84 10.29
C HIS A 263 8.33 -12.85 10.21
N ILE A 264 7.68 -12.56 11.35
CA ILE A 264 6.60 -11.59 11.46
C ILE A 264 7.18 -10.25 11.92
N VAL A 265 6.78 -9.16 11.28
CA VAL A 265 7.23 -7.80 11.60
C VAL A 265 6.04 -6.92 11.97
N PHE A 266 6.11 -6.27 13.12
CA PHE A 266 5.11 -5.31 13.59
C PHE A 266 5.64 -3.87 13.49
N PRO A 267 4.74 -2.87 13.52
CA PRO A 267 5.14 -1.46 13.45
C PRO A 267 6.18 -1.05 14.52
N ASP A 268 6.09 -1.59 15.73
CA ASP A 268 7.02 -1.22 16.81
C ASP A 268 8.40 -1.90 16.71
N ASP A 269 8.58 -2.88 15.84
CA ASP A 269 9.88 -3.52 15.62
C ASP A 269 10.90 -2.56 14.96
N ILE A 270 10.44 -1.48 14.29
CA ILE A 270 11.32 -0.43 13.73
C ILE A 270 11.73 0.63 14.76
N SER A 271 11.26 0.55 16.01
CA SER A 271 11.36 1.63 17.00
C SER A 271 12.80 2.06 17.28
N GLU A 272 13.71 1.14 17.55
CA GLU A 272 15.10 1.45 17.88
C GLU A 272 15.84 2.08 16.70
N MET A 273 15.60 1.58 15.49
CA MET A 273 16.22 2.12 14.27
C MET A 273 15.72 3.54 13.97
N LEU A 274 14.43 3.77 14.16
CA LEU A 274 13.83 5.10 14.01
C LEU A 274 14.37 6.06 15.09
N TYR A 275 14.45 5.63 16.34
CA TYR A 275 14.98 6.48 17.42
C TYR A 275 16.41 6.93 17.14
N TYR A 276 17.27 6.01 16.66
CA TYR A 276 18.63 6.35 16.22
C TYR A 276 18.61 7.43 15.11
N ARG A 277 17.76 7.28 14.11
CA ARG A 277 17.62 8.27 13.02
C ARG A 277 17.13 9.62 13.53
N LEU A 278 16.19 9.63 14.47
CA LEU A 278 15.68 10.86 15.08
C LEU A 278 16.76 11.58 15.89
N LEU A 279 17.52 10.86 16.69
CA LEU A 279 18.62 11.45 17.49
C LEU A 279 19.71 12.06 16.62
N THR A 280 20.12 11.35 15.57
CA THR A 280 21.20 11.80 14.68
C THR A 280 20.78 12.94 13.75
N GLY A 281 19.49 13.03 13.42
CA GLY A 281 18.93 14.04 12.52
C GLY A 281 18.41 15.32 13.19
N LYS A 282 18.25 15.34 14.51
CA LYS A 282 17.53 16.40 15.25
C LYS A 282 18.03 17.82 14.99
N ASP A 283 19.35 18.00 14.87
CA ASP A 283 19.96 19.32 14.74
C ASP A 283 19.69 19.96 13.35
N LYS A 284 19.52 19.12 12.32
CA LYS A 284 19.14 19.55 10.96
C LYS A 284 17.62 19.66 10.80
N GLY A 285 16.85 18.99 11.67
CA GLY A 285 15.42 18.79 11.51
C GLY A 285 15.08 17.77 10.43
N PHE A 286 13.79 17.68 10.08
CA PHE A 286 13.24 16.61 9.24
C PHE A 286 12.43 17.11 8.04
N ALA A 287 12.38 18.42 7.79
CA ALA A 287 11.53 19.01 6.75
C ALA A 287 11.93 18.64 5.30
N GLN A 288 13.13 18.08 5.10
CA GLN A 288 13.57 17.55 3.81
C GLN A 288 12.92 16.22 3.44
N TYR A 289 12.45 15.44 4.45
CA TYR A 289 11.79 14.17 4.21
C TYR A 289 10.36 14.36 3.69
N ALA A 290 9.94 13.42 2.88
CA ALA A 290 8.64 13.47 2.20
C ALA A 290 7.47 13.63 3.18
N ASP A 291 6.50 14.45 2.79
CA ASP A 291 5.27 14.78 3.55
C ASP A 291 5.52 15.45 4.92
N CYS A 292 6.78 15.81 5.27
CA CYS A 292 7.16 16.43 6.53
C CYS A 292 7.21 17.97 6.41
N THR A 293 6.17 18.65 6.95
CA THR A 293 6.17 20.11 7.00
C THR A 293 7.15 20.64 8.06
N LYS A 294 7.53 21.91 7.95
CA LYS A 294 8.38 22.59 8.97
C LYS A 294 7.77 22.51 10.37
N GLU A 295 6.46 22.64 10.48
CA GLU A 295 5.73 22.55 11.75
C GLU A 295 5.80 21.14 12.35
N LEU A 296 5.61 20.11 11.50
CA LEU A 296 5.72 18.71 11.94
C LEU A 296 7.17 18.38 12.33
N SER A 297 8.15 18.82 11.55
CA SER A 297 9.57 18.70 11.89
C SER A 297 9.89 19.29 13.26
N ALA A 298 9.46 20.52 13.51
CA ALA A 298 9.64 21.17 14.81
C ALA A 298 8.95 20.41 15.97
N LYS A 299 7.75 19.87 15.70
CA LYS A 299 7.01 19.06 16.67
C LYS A 299 7.73 17.74 16.97
N ILE A 300 8.31 17.08 15.97
CA ILE A 300 9.13 15.87 16.14
C ILE A 300 10.34 16.21 17.02
N VAL A 301 11.15 17.21 16.66
CA VAL A 301 12.35 17.63 17.40
C VAL A 301 12.03 17.93 18.88
N LYS A 302 10.95 18.67 19.13
CA LYS A 302 10.51 19.04 20.50
C LYS A 302 10.17 17.82 21.37
N ASN A 303 9.72 16.71 20.76
CA ASN A 303 9.22 15.54 21.49
C ASN A 303 10.13 14.30 21.41
N ILE A 304 11.30 14.36 20.80
CA ILE A 304 12.21 13.20 20.64
C ILE A 304 12.49 12.50 21.98
N TYR A 305 12.71 13.24 23.04
CA TYR A 305 13.00 12.67 24.36
C TYR A 305 11.80 12.06 25.09
N LYS A 306 10.60 12.12 24.47
CA LYS A 306 9.39 11.42 24.92
C LYS A 306 9.08 10.20 24.04
N TYR A 307 10.03 9.82 23.18
CA TYR A 307 9.90 8.65 22.32
C TYR A 307 10.01 7.38 23.18
N GLU A 308 9.08 6.45 23.02
CA GLU A 308 9.08 5.13 23.64
C GLU A 308 9.04 4.04 22.59
N SER A 309 8.13 4.15 21.61
CA SER A 309 8.02 3.27 20.45
C SER A 309 7.46 4.02 19.24
N PHE A 310 7.51 3.39 18.07
CA PHE A 310 6.95 3.94 16.83
C PHE A 310 5.47 4.30 17.01
N THR A 311 4.67 3.35 17.48
CA THR A 311 3.22 3.52 17.67
C THR A 311 2.91 4.57 18.74
N GLN A 312 3.62 4.54 19.88
CA GLN A 312 3.48 5.55 20.93
C GLN A 312 3.79 6.95 20.37
N PHE A 313 4.88 7.10 19.62
CA PHE A 313 5.31 8.38 19.11
C PHE A 313 4.35 8.94 18.04
N CYS A 314 3.81 8.08 17.16
CA CYS A 314 2.74 8.46 16.25
C CYS A 314 1.53 9.06 17.00
N ASN A 315 1.10 8.40 18.08
CA ASN A 315 -0.03 8.88 18.90
C ASN A 315 0.30 10.18 19.64
N LEU A 316 1.51 10.35 20.16
CA LEU A 316 1.99 11.57 20.81
C LEU A 316 1.98 12.77 19.86
N LEU A 317 2.36 12.57 18.61
CA LEU A 317 2.41 13.62 17.58
C LEU A 317 1.05 13.91 16.93
N LYS A 318 0.04 13.06 17.14
CA LYS A 318 -1.30 13.23 16.56
C LYS A 318 -1.96 14.53 17.02
N SER A 319 -2.73 15.15 16.12
CA SER A 319 -3.54 16.33 16.43
C SER A 319 -4.72 16.43 15.46
N LYS A 320 -5.63 17.41 15.65
CA LYS A 320 -6.80 17.62 14.78
C LYS A 320 -6.44 17.67 13.29
N ASN A 321 -5.29 18.26 12.95
CA ASN A 321 -4.85 18.47 11.57
C ASN A 321 -3.74 17.48 11.12
N LEU A 322 -3.29 16.58 11.99
CA LEU A 322 -2.24 15.60 11.73
C LEU A 322 -2.76 14.21 12.10
N THR A 323 -3.15 13.43 11.10
CA THR A 323 -3.64 12.06 11.29
C THR A 323 -2.51 11.12 11.67
N TYR A 324 -2.83 10.02 12.36
CA TYR A 324 -1.89 8.94 12.67
C TYR A 324 -1.14 8.47 11.41
N THR A 325 -1.88 8.13 10.34
CA THR A 325 -1.30 7.60 9.11
C THR A 325 -0.34 8.58 8.43
N ARG A 326 -0.60 9.90 8.48
CA ARG A 326 0.34 10.89 7.95
C ARG A 326 1.63 10.93 8.75
N ILE A 327 1.54 10.90 10.08
CA ILE A 327 2.71 10.88 10.97
C ILE A 327 3.51 9.60 10.76
N SER A 328 2.83 8.46 10.70
CA SER A 328 3.42 7.15 10.43
C SER A 328 4.23 7.17 9.14
N ARG A 329 3.67 7.68 8.02
CA ARG A 329 4.40 7.84 6.76
C ARG A 329 5.64 8.72 6.89
N VAL A 330 5.52 9.88 7.52
CA VAL A 330 6.65 10.79 7.73
C VAL A 330 7.76 10.13 8.54
N LEU A 331 7.43 9.42 9.61
CA LEU A 331 8.42 8.71 10.43
C LEU A 331 9.09 7.57 9.63
N THR A 332 8.33 6.87 8.81
CA THR A 332 8.88 5.86 7.87
C THR A 332 9.75 6.50 6.79
N HIS A 333 9.38 7.64 6.24
CA HIS A 333 10.23 8.39 5.30
C HIS A 333 11.54 8.84 5.94
N ILE A 334 11.51 9.30 7.19
CA ILE A 334 12.73 9.61 7.96
C ILE A 334 13.60 8.36 8.13
N LEU A 335 13.00 7.23 8.49
CA LEU A 335 13.69 5.96 8.66
C LEU A 335 14.37 5.51 7.35
N LEU A 336 13.61 5.49 6.25
CA LEU A 336 14.04 5.01 4.94
C LEU A 336 14.86 6.05 4.15
N GLY A 337 14.94 7.28 4.63
CA GLY A 337 15.64 8.35 3.93
C GLY A 337 14.94 8.80 2.65
N ILE A 338 13.61 8.77 2.61
CA ILE A 338 12.82 9.22 1.44
C ILE A 338 12.59 10.73 1.56
N GLU A 339 13.10 11.48 0.60
CA GLU A 339 13.04 12.94 0.53
C GLU A 339 11.96 13.42 -0.45
N ASN A 340 11.63 14.71 -0.41
CA ASN A 340 10.58 15.28 -1.26
C ASN A 340 10.85 15.10 -2.77
N ASP A 341 12.13 15.18 -3.18
CA ASP A 341 12.52 15.08 -4.60
C ASP A 341 12.50 13.63 -5.12
N ASP A 342 12.55 12.62 -4.23
CA ASP A 342 12.57 11.21 -4.62
C ASP A 342 11.32 10.82 -5.44
N PHE A 343 10.18 11.46 -5.22
CA PHE A 343 8.96 11.22 -6.02
C PHE A 343 9.14 11.58 -7.48
N ASN A 344 9.69 12.78 -7.76
CA ASN A 344 9.93 13.23 -9.12
C ASN A 344 11.01 12.37 -9.78
N ILE A 345 12.11 12.09 -9.07
CA ILE A 345 13.20 11.24 -9.55
C ILE A 345 12.67 9.87 -9.97
N CYS A 346 11.82 9.26 -9.14
CA CYS A 346 11.25 7.93 -9.42
C CYS A 346 10.21 7.96 -10.54
N MET A 347 9.43 9.06 -10.68
CA MET A 347 8.50 9.23 -11.82
C MET A 347 9.22 9.46 -13.15
N ASP A 348 10.32 10.21 -13.14
CA ASP A 348 11.13 10.50 -14.34
C ASP A 348 12.00 9.31 -14.77
N ASN A 349 12.31 8.40 -13.85
CA ASN A 349 13.14 7.23 -14.10
C ASN A 349 12.42 5.93 -13.69
N PRO A 350 11.30 5.60 -14.34
CA PRO A 350 10.51 4.42 -13.98
C PRO A 350 11.22 3.10 -14.34
N TYR A 351 10.91 2.06 -13.63
CA TYR A 351 11.41 0.70 -13.84
C TYR A 351 10.35 -0.35 -13.48
N LEU A 352 10.53 -1.57 -13.94
CA LEU A 352 9.66 -2.72 -13.65
C LEU A 352 10.45 -3.79 -12.86
N ARG A 353 10.33 -3.79 -11.55
CA ARG A 353 10.91 -4.82 -10.69
C ARG A 353 9.96 -6.01 -10.63
N ILE A 354 10.39 -7.17 -11.18
CA ILE A 354 9.62 -8.42 -11.12
C ILE A 354 9.92 -9.12 -9.79
N LEU A 355 8.88 -9.32 -8.97
CA LEU A 355 8.95 -10.12 -7.75
C LEU A 355 8.65 -11.60 -8.02
N GLY A 356 7.72 -11.90 -8.93
CA GLY A 356 7.40 -13.27 -9.28
C GLY A 356 6.43 -13.41 -10.44
N PHE A 357 6.36 -14.61 -11.00
CA PHE A 357 5.42 -14.96 -12.09
C PHE A 357 5.14 -16.46 -12.13
N LYS A 358 4.02 -16.86 -12.79
CA LYS A 358 3.71 -18.25 -13.07
C LYS A 358 4.47 -18.77 -14.29
N LYS A 359 4.97 -20.02 -14.24
CA LYS A 359 5.59 -20.66 -15.40
C LYS A 359 4.65 -20.73 -16.61
N SER A 360 3.35 -20.88 -16.35
CA SER A 360 2.31 -20.90 -17.38
C SER A 360 2.11 -19.55 -18.08
N SER A 361 2.62 -18.45 -17.53
CA SER A 361 2.48 -17.08 -18.07
C SER A 361 3.60 -16.70 -19.04
N GLY A 362 4.20 -17.66 -19.74
CA GLY A 362 5.31 -17.44 -20.68
C GLY A 362 4.98 -16.47 -21.81
N GLU A 363 3.75 -16.51 -22.33
CA GLU A 363 3.28 -15.59 -23.36
C GLU A 363 3.21 -14.14 -22.82
N LEU A 364 2.66 -13.96 -21.62
CA LEU A 364 2.62 -12.64 -20.93
C LEU A 364 4.04 -12.09 -20.75
N MET A 365 4.99 -12.92 -20.30
CA MET A 365 6.38 -12.52 -20.09
C MET A 365 7.10 -12.16 -21.39
N HIS A 366 6.83 -12.89 -22.49
CA HIS A 366 7.34 -12.54 -23.80
C HIS A 366 6.81 -11.18 -24.27
N LEU A 367 5.52 -10.95 -24.10
CA LEU A 367 4.89 -9.68 -24.49
C LEU A 367 5.40 -8.53 -23.65
N LEU A 368 5.57 -8.70 -22.35
CA LEU A 368 6.16 -7.70 -21.44
C LEU A 368 7.55 -7.28 -21.94
N LYS A 369 8.44 -8.25 -22.24
CA LYS A 369 9.78 -7.95 -22.77
C LYS A 369 9.75 -7.16 -24.07
N LYS A 370 8.72 -7.37 -24.91
CA LYS A 370 8.58 -6.68 -26.20
C LYS A 370 8.02 -5.28 -26.08
N ARG A 371 7.13 -5.01 -25.11
CA ARG A 371 6.33 -3.79 -25.03
C ARG A 371 6.71 -2.86 -23.89
N ALA A 372 7.44 -3.35 -22.88
CA ALA A 372 7.85 -2.49 -21.77
C ALA A 372 8.63 -1.30 -22.26
N SER A 373 8.27 -0.11 -21.78
CA SER A 373 8.91 1.17 -22.13
C SER A 373 10.08 1.54 -21.22
N THR A 374 10.32 0.75 -20.18
CA THR A 374 11.31 1.01 -19.13
C THR A 374 12.10 -0.26 -18.79
N PRO A 375 13.27 -0.15 -18.12
CA PRO A 375 14.06 -1.32 -17.72
C PRO A 375 13.26 -2.35 -16.92
N ILE A 376 13.39 -3.64 -17.29
CA ILE A 376 12.83 -4.76 -16.53
C ILE A 376 13.94 -5.34 -15.65
N ILE A 377 13.71 -5.32 -14.34
CA ILE A 377 14.66 -5.77 -13.32
C ILE A 377 14.19 -7.11 -12.75
N THR A 378 14.93 -8.18 -13.04
CA THR A 378 14.74 -9.53 -12.48
C THR A 378 15.83 -9.87 -11.47
N LYS A 379 17.02 -9.29 -11.62
CA LYS A 379 18.13 -9.41 -10.69
C LYS A 379 18.58 -8.02 -10.26
N VAL A 380 18.64 -7.80 -8.96
CA VAL A 380 19.06 -6.51 -8.38
C VAL A 380 20.51 -6.20 -8.74
N ALA A 381 21.38 -7.20 -8.80
CA ALA A 381 22.79 -7.02 -9.14
C ALA A 381 23.03 -6.46 -10.57
N ASP A 382 22.06 -6.64 -11.47
CA ASP A 382 22.16 -6.19 -12.88
C ASP A 382 21.50 -4.79 -13.07
N ALA A 383 20.87 -4.23 -12.03
CA ALA A 383 20.18 -2.95 -12.11
C ALA A 383 21.11 -1.78 -11.76
N PRO A 384 20.89 -0.57 -12.35
CA PRO A 384 21.51 0.64 -11.87
C PRO A 384 21.15 0.88 -10.39
N TYR A 385 22.15 0.89 -9.51
CA TYR A 385 21.93 1.00 -8.06
C TYR A 385 21.14 2.26 -7.68
N GLU A 386 21.45 3.40 -8.29
CA GLU A 386 20.80 4.68 -8.02
C GLU A 386 19.31 4.62 -8.26
N LEU A 387 18.87 3.78 -9.21
CA LEU A 387 17.46 3.64 -9.59
C LEU A 387 16.63 2.94 -8.51
N ILE A 388 17.19 1.90 -7.88
CA ILE A 388 16.48 1.01 -6.94
C ILE A 388 17.05 1.05 -5.51
N SER A 389 17.90 2.02 -5.22
CA SER A 389 18.60 2.11 -3.92
C SER A 389 17.65 2.19 -2.72
N LYS A 390 16.51 2.88 -2.87
CA LYS A 390 15.49 2.99 -1.81
C LYS A 390 14.80 1.65 -1.56
N ASP A 391 14.52 0.88 -2.61
CA ASP A 391 13.89 -0.45 -2.49
C ASP A 391 14.86 -1.44 -1.83
N ILE A 392 16.14 -1.43 -2.25
CA ILE A 392 17.19 -2.26 -1.62
C ILE A 392 17.31 -1.90 -0.14
N PHE A 393 17.43 -0.61 0.19
CA PHE A 393 17.59 -0.18 1.58
C PHE A 393 16.39 -0.59 2.43
N ALA A 394 15.17 -0.42 1.92
CA ALA A 394 13.95 -0.82 2.61
C ALA A 394 13.91 -2.34 2.86
N ALA A 395 14.25 -3.14 1.85
CA ALA A 395 14.26 -4.59 1.95
C ALA A 395 15.37 -5.10 2.89
N ASP A 396 16.56 -4.53 2.83
CA ASP A 396 17.66 -4.91 3.73
C ASP A 396 17.33 -4.57 5.20
N LEU A 397 16.71 -3.41 5.44
CA LEU A 397 16.22 -3.02 6.76
C LEU A 397 15.16 -4.00 7.26
N TYR A 398 14.18 -4.33 6.40
CA TYR A 398 13.12 -5.28 6.71
C TYR A 398 13.67 -6.69 6.97
N GLY A 399 14.60 -7.16 6.13
CA GLY A 399 15.27 -8.44 6.29
C GLY A 399 15.97 -8.58 7.65
N ARG A 400 16.53 -7.48 8.17
CA ARG A 400 17.11 -7.45 9.52
C ARG A 400 16.05 -7.63 10.61
N LEU A 401 14.86 -7.07 10.44
CA LEU A 401 13.76 -7.18 11.41
C LEU A 401 13.16 -8.60 11.44
N CYS A 402 12.98 -9.23 10.28
CA CYS A 402 12.43 -10.58 10.18
C CYS A 402 13.50 -11.69 10.27
N HIS A 403 14.74 -11.34 10.70
CA HIS A 403 15.86 -12.28 10.84
C HIS A 403 16.18 -13.08 9.56
N SER A 404 15.87 -12.52 8.39
CA SER A 404 16.19 -13.15 7.11
C SER A 404 17.72 -13.23 6.92
N GLN A 405 18.19 -14.36 6.41
CA GLN A 405 19.59 -14.53 5.98
C GLN A 405 19.80 -14.14 4.51
N GLN A 406 18.73 -13.90 3.77
CA GLN A 406 18.76 -13.46 2.37
C GLN A 406 18.65 -11.93 2.29
N ASN A 407 19.31 -11.37 1.30
CA ASN A 407 19.20 -9.94 0.94
C ASN A 407 18.74 -9.80 -0.51
N GLU A 408 18.44 -8.58 -0.94
CA GLU A 408 17.92 -8.31 -2.29
C GLU A 408 18.84 -8.79 -3.42
N PHE A 409 20.15 -8.87 -3.21
CA PHE A 409 21.11 -9.32 -4.21
C PHE A 409 21.12 -10.85 -4.38
N THR A 410 20.72 -11.58 -3.35
CA THR A 410 20.74 -13.06 -3.33
C THR A 410 19.35 -13.65 -3.51
N HIS A 411 18.28 -12.89 -3.32
CA HIS A 411 16.93 -13.37 -3.51
C HIS A 411 16.57 -13.41 -5.00
N GLY A 412 16.14 -14.60 -5.46
CA GLY A 412 15.66 -14.78 -6.83
C GLY A 412 14.19 -14.39 -7.01
N VAL A 413 13.75 -14.28 -8.26
CA VAL A 413 12.33 -14.10 -8.62
C VAL A 413 11.54 -15.35 -8.20
N VAL A 414 10.35 -15.16 -7.60
CA VAL A 414 9.45 -16.26 -7.24
C VAL A 414 8.82 -16.84 -8.51
N ILE A 415 9.00 -18.13 -8.76
CA ILE A 415 8.44 -18.83 -9.94
C ILE A 415 7.62 -20.02 -9.45
N ILE A 416 6.34 -20.10 -9.80
CA ILE A 416 5.44 -21.18 -9.44
C ILE A 416 4.90 -21.93 -10.67
#